data_5713dae2ecebaf52368cd51292c6d30c
#
_entry.id   5713dae2ecebaf52368cd51292c6d30c
#
_cell.length_a   1.000
_cell.length_b   1.000
_cell.length_c   1.000
_cell.angle_alpha   90.00
_cell.angle_beta   90.00
_cell.angle_gamma   90.00
#
_symmetry.space_group_name_H-M   'P 1'
#
loop_
_entity.id
_entity.type
_entity.pdbx_description
1 polymer ?
#
loop_
_entity_poly.entity_id
_entity_poly.type
_entity_poly.pdbx_seq_one_letter_code
_entity_poly.pdbx_strand_id
1 'polypeptide(L)'
;MNFVKSTIFASTLLLSLASNAASLSTIGTQDNGVFNEMQQIQLKSAGERSSAKSADIFFINSNDVQVEDLTKELLKDFNSIVIVGDSFKNKELMIELVGFGIEREVVAITNIHDSSKRQINTYSKGDKAGNDKVAAVLMDTIARHL
;
A
#
# COMPACT_ATOMS: atom_id res chain seq x y z
N MET A 1 28.90 -19.13 -17.74
CA MET A 1 28.21 -17.89 -17.36
C MET A 1 26.79 -18.28 -16.98
N ASN A 2 26.59 -18.54 -15.66
CA ASN A 2 25.33 -19.09 -15.16
C ASN A 2 24.44 -17.94 -14.74
N PHE A 3 23.40 -17.67 -15.51
CA PHE A 3 22.32 -16.77 -15.11
C PHE A 3 21.50 -17.45 -14.03
N VAL A 4 21.71 -17.05 -12.78
CA VAL A 4 20.79 -17.37 -11.69
C VAL A 4 19.55 -16.49 -11.91
N LYS A 5 18.49 -17.08 -12.47
CA LYS A 5 17.17 -16.46 -12.48
C LYS A 5 16.69 -16.41 -11.04
N SER A 6 16.77 -15.25 -10.42
CA SER A 6 16.16 -14.99 -9.12
C SER A 6 14.64 -15.06 -9.30
N THR A 7 14.05 -16.17 -8.92
CA THR A 7 12.60 -16.33 -8.91
C THR A 7 12.09 -15.57 -7.67
N ILE A 8 11.60 -14.38 -7.88
CA ILE A 8 10.89 -13.62 -6.83
C ILE A 8 9.56 -14.34 -6.61
N PHE A 9 9.46 -15.07 -5.51
CA PHE A 9 8.18 -15.58 -5.04
C PHE A 9 7.36 -14.39 -4.55
N ALA A 10 6.43 -13.92 -5.36
CA ALA A 10 5.34 -13.08 -4.91
C ALA A 10 4.43 -13.93 -4.01
N SER A 11 4.68 -13.91 -2.70
CA SER A 11 3.79 -14.53 -1.73
C SER A 11 2.55 -13.65 -1.60
N THR A 12 1.59 -13.85 -2.47
CA THR A 12 0.25 -13.29 -2.32
C THR A 12 -0.45 -14.09 -1.22
N LEU A 13 -0.39 -13.60 0.02
CA LEU A 13 -1.21 -14.15 1.09
C LEU A 13 -2.63 -13.59 0.93
N LEU A 14 -3.45 -14.29 0.15
CA LEU A 14 -4.90 -14.07 0.10
C LEU A 14 -5.50 -14.63 1.38
N LEU A 15 -5.62 -13.82 2.40
CA LEU A 15 -6.52 -14.08 3.53
C LEU A 15 -7.92 -13.67 3.11
N SER A 16 -8.58 -14.51 2.32
CA SER A 16 -10.00 -14.40 2.06
C SER A 16 -10.78 -14.98 3.25
N LEU A 17 -11.05 -14.16 4.24
CA LEU A 17 -12.15 -14.41 5.16
C LEU A 17 -13.42 -13.86 4.49
N ALA A 18 -14.34 -14.75 4.18
CA ALA A 18 -15.59 -14.44 3.54
C ALA A 18 -16.36 -13.38 4.33
N SER A 19 -16.66 -12.30 3.68
CA SER A 19 -17.66 -11.24 3.84
C SER A 19 -17.04 -9.84 3.85
N ASN A 20 -17.12 -9.12 2.73
CA ASN A 20 -16.97 -7.65 2.60
C ASN A 20 -15.80 -6.96 3.35
N ALA A 21 -14.72 -7.67 3.65
CA ALA A 21 -13.52 -7.10 4.24
C ALA A 21 -12.62 -6.52 3.14
N ALA A 22 -12.12 -5.30 3.36
CA ALA A 22 -11.06 -4.74 2.54
C ALA A 22 -9.90 -5.73 2.40
N SER A 23 -9.37 -5.92 1.20
CA SER A 23 -8.16 -6.71 1.03
C SER A 23 -6.93 -5.81 1.19
N LEU A 24 -5.96 -6.26 1.97
CA LEU A 24 -4.65 -5.64 2.08
C LEU A 24 -3.62 -6.61 1.54
N SER A 25 -3.02 -6.25 0.43
CA SER A 25 -1.99 -7.05 -0.23
C SER A 25 -0.67 -6.29 -0.27
N THR A 26 0.44 -7.00 -0.34
CA THR A 26 1.77 -6.39 -0.39
C THR A 26 2.67 -7.06 -1.41
N ILE A 27 3.66 -6.32 -1.88
CA ILE A 27 4.80 -6.82 -2.64
C ILE A 27 6.09 -6.52 -1.88
N GLY A 28 7.05 -7.42 -1.93
CA GLY A 28 8.32 -7.34 -1.21
C GLY A 28 8.33 -8.14 0.08
N THR A 29 9.28 -7.85 0.95
CA THR A 29 9.36 -8.50 2.25
C THR A 29 8.25 -8.02 3.17
N GLN A 30 7.61 -8.95 3.87
CA GLN A 30 6.51 -8.65 4.79
C GLN A 30 6.98 -8.01 6.12
N ASP A 31 8.26 -7.81 6.29
CA ASP A 31 8.83 -7.25 7.52
C ASP A 31 8.77 -5.71 7.52
N ASN A 32 7.57 -5.17 7.33
CA ASN A 32 7.31 -3.75 7.46
C ASN A 32 6.34 -3.51 8.63
N GLY A 33 6.81 -2.83 9.67
CA GLY A 33 6.01 -2.58 10.87
C GLY A 33 4.73 -1.80 10.60
N VAL A 34 4.70 -0.88 9.62
CA VAL A 34 3.49 -0.15 9.22
C VAL A 34 2.47 -1.11 8.60
N PHE A 35 2.90 -2.01 7.74
CA PHE A 35 2.03 -3.01 7.12
C PHE A 35 1.38 -3.91 8.18
N ASN A 36 2.18 -4.40 9.14
CA ASN A 36 1.68 -5.24 10.22
C ASN A 36 0.63 -4.52 11.07
N GLU A 37 0.84 -3.24 11.39
CA GLU A 37 -0.14 -2.44 12.13
C GLU A 37 -1.41 -2.17 11.30
N MET A 38 -1.30 -1.92 9.99
CA MET A 38 -2.45 -1.80 9.10
C MET A 38 -3.28 -3.09 9.07
N GLN A 39 -2.64 -4.26 9.01
CA GLN A 39 -3.32 -5.55 9.11
C GLN A 39 -4.09 -5.70 10.44
N GLN A 40 -3.50 -5.31 11.57
CA GLN A 40 -4.15 -5.37 12.87
C GLN A 40 -5.38 -4.46 12.93
N ILE A 41 -5.30 -3.25 12.39
CA ILE A 41 -6.43 -2.32 12.31
C ILE A 41 -7.55 -2.94 11.47
N GLN A 42 -7.21 -3.52 10.33
CA GLN A 42 -8.17 -4.16 9.43
C GLN A 42 -8.90 -5.34 10.08
N LEU A 43 -8.16 -6.21 10.76
CA LEU A 43 -8.74 -7.35 11.47
C LEU A 43 -9.71 -6.93 12.59
N LYS A 44 -9.36 -5.87 13.32
CA LYS A 44 -10.25 -5.31 14.37
C LYS A 44 -11.51 -4.70 13.75
N SER A 45 -11.38 -4.00 12.63
CA SER A 45 -12.51 -3.35 11.95
C SER A 45 -13.46 -4.34 11.28
N ALA A 46 -12.97 -5.49 10.83
CA ALA A 46 -13.78 -6.53 10.19
C ALA A 46 -14.82 -7.14 11.15
N GLY A 47 -14.56 -7.12 12.46
CA GLY A 47 -15.50 -7.57 13.49
C GLY A 47 -16.65 -6.60 13.80
N GLU A 48 -16.52 -5.32 13.40
CA GLU A 48 -17.44 -4.25 13.84
C GLU A 48 -18.35 -3.68 12.74
N ARG A 49 -18.12 -3.97 11.46
CA ARG A 49 -18.84 -3.32 10.34
C ARG A 49 -19.36 -4.30 9.30
N SER A 50 -20.67 -4.44 9.26
CA SER A 50 -21.37 -5.24 8.23
C SER A 50 -21.73 -4.50 6.94
N SER A 51 -21.36 -3.23 6.75
CA SER A 51 -21.83 -2.43 5.60
C SER A 51 -20.88 -1.35 5.04
N ALA A 52 -19.62 -1.30 5.46
CA ALA A 52 -18.68 -0.35 4.89
C ALA A 52 -18.09 -0.89 3.58
N LYS A 53 -18.01 -0.04 2.52
CA LYS A 53 -17.23 -0.34 1.32
C LYS A 53 -15.82 -0.71 1.74
N SER A 54 -15.38 -1.88 1.35
CA SER A 54 -14.03 -2.35 1.63
C SER A 54 -13.07 -1.75 0.61
N ALA A 55 -11.98 -1.16 1.08
CA ALA A 55 -10.91 -0.71 0.19
C ALA A 55 -9.97 -1.88 -0.09
N ASP A 56 -9.75 -2.15 -1.37
CA ASP A 56 -8.66 -3.00 -1.78
C ASP A 56 -7.38 -2.15 -1.81
N ILE A 57 -6.49 -2.42 -0.86
CA ILE A 57 -5.26 -1.66 -0.63
C ILE A 57 -4.06 -2.50 -1.05
N PHE A 58 -3.21 -1.91 -1.90
CA PHE A 58 -1.92 -2.48 -2.23
C PHE A 58 -0.81 -1.73 -1.50
N PHE A 59 -0.09 -2.43 -0.63
CA PHE A 59 1.01 -1.87 0.15
C PHE A 59 2.35 -2.16 -0.54
N ILE A 60 3.17 -1.13 -0.70
CA ILE A 60 4.49 -1.20 -1.30
C ILE A 60 5.53 -0.76 -0.26
N ASN A 61 6.43 -1.68 0.11
CA ASN A 61 7.65 -1.32 0.80
C ASN A 61 8.71 -0.95 -0.24
N SER A 62 8.93 0.35 -0.47
CA SER A 62 9.82 0.83 -1.51
C SER A 62 11.30 0.47 -1.29
N ASN A 63 11.67 0.06 -0.09
CA ASN A 63 13.05 -0.39 0.16
C ASN A 63 13.37 -1.72 -0.54
N ASP A 64 12.35 -2.54 -0.80
CA ASP A 64 12.48 -3.90 -1.31
C ASP A 64 11.94 -4.08 -2.74
N VAL A 65 11.33 -3.06 -3.31
CA VAL A 65 10.64 -3.11 -4.61
C VAL A 65 11.34 -2.22 -5.62
N GLN A 66 11.47 -2.71 -6.84
CA GLN A 66 11.94 -1.92 -7.98
C GLN A 66 10.74 -1.47 -8.82
N VAL A 67 10.93 -0.41 -9.62
CA VAL A 67 9.87 0.13 -10.50
C VAL A 67 9.35 -0.95 -11.46
N GLU A 68 10.24 -1.79 -11.97
CA GLU A 68 9.95 -2.86 -12.92
C GLU A 68 9.06 -3.97 -12.33
N ASP A 69 8.99 -4.07 -11.01
CA ASP A 69 8.12 -5.05 -10.32
C ASP A 69 6.65 -4.62 -10.34
N LEU A 70 6.38 -3.33 -10.59
CA LEU A 70 5.04 -2.76 -10.61
C LEU A 70 4.42 -2.86 -12.00
N THR A 71 3.60 -3.85 -12.22
CA THR A 71 2.88 -4.02 -13.49
C THR A 71 1.43 -3.54 -13.39
N LYS A 72 0.87 -3.09 -14.50
CA LYS A 72 -0.55 -2.71 -14.56
C LYS A 72 -1.47 -3.87 -14.17
N GLU A 73 -1.08 -5.09 -14.52
CA GLU A 73 -1.83 -6.30 -14.19
C GLU A 73 -1.88 -6.54 -12.66
N LEU A 74 -0.75 -6.31 -11.98
CA LEU A 74 -0.67 -6.43 -10.52
C LEU A 74 -1.59 -5.43 -9.81
N LEU A 75 -1.73 -4.23 -10.35
CA LEU A 75 -2.42 -3.12 -9.70
C LEU A 75 -3.90 -2.99 -10.09
N LYS A 76 -4.37 -3.74 -11.09
CA LYS A 76 -5.72 -3.58 -11.67
C LYS A 76 -6.86 -3.75 -10.66
N ASP A 77 -6.68 -4.62 -9.68
CA ASP A 77 -7.71 -4.99 -8.71
C ASP A 77 -7.70 -4.10 -7.44
N PHE A 78 -6.74 -3.17 -7.34
CA PHE A 78 -6.59 -2.29 -6.19
C PHE A 78 -7.07 -0.88 -6.51
N ASN A 79 -7.85 -0.31 -5.60
CA ASN A 79 -8.32 1.08 -5.71
C ASN A 79 -7.40 2.06 -4.97
N SER A 80 -6.65 1.56 -4.00
CA SER A 80 -5.75 2.37 -3.17
C SER A 80 -4.36 1.75 -3.09
N ILE A 81 -3.33 2.61 -3.10
CA ILE A 81 -1.93 2.22 -2.95
C ILE A 81 -1.33 2.98 -1.78
N VAL A 82 -0.58 2.27 -0.96
CA VAL A 82 0.25 2.84 0.10
C VAL A 82 1.70 2.53 -0.21
N ILE A 83 2.56 3.55 -0.18
CA ILE A 83 4.01 3.40 -0.37
C ILE A 83 4.69 3.88 0.89
N VAL A 84 5.53 3.04 1.48
CA VAL A 84 6.29 3.36 2.69
C VAL A 84 7.75 2.94 2.49
N GLY A 85 8.68 3.84 2.81
CA GLY A 85 10.11 3.56 2.73
C GLY A 85 10.96 4.79 2.45
N ASP A 86 12.03 4.64 1.69
CA ASP A 86 12.91 5.72 1.31
C ASP A 86 12.18 6.75 0.44
N SER A 87 12.31 8.04 0.78
CA SER A 87 11.56 9.12 0.13
C SER A 87 11.90 9.29 -1.34
N PHE A 88 13.16 9.04 -1.72
CA PHE A 88 13.59 9.13 -3.12
C PHE A 88 13.02 7.97 -3.95
N LYS A 89 13.08 6.75 -3.42
CA LYS A 89 12.46 5.58 -4.05
C LYS A 89 10.95 5.73 -4.17
N ASN A 90 10.29 6.27 -3.15
CA ASN A 90 8.86 6.57 -3.20
C ASN A 90 8.52 7.53 -4.34
N LYS A 91 9.34 8.55 -4.55
CA LYS A 91 9.19 9.49 -5.67
C LYS A 91 9.32 8.79 -7.03
N GLU A 92 10.29 7.89 -7.19
CA GLU A 92 10.46 7.13 -8.44
C GLU A 92 9.25 6.24 -8.72
N LEU A 93 8.78 5.50 -7.73
CA LEU A 93 7.57 4.67 -7.84
C LEU A 93 6.32 5.50 -8.15
N MET A 94 6.18 6.68 -7.55
CA MET A 94 5.07 7.59 -7.85
C MET A 94 5.09 8.09 -9.29
N ILE A 95 6.27 8.40 -9.85
CA ILE A 95 6.39 8.82 -11.25
C ILE A 95 5.84 7.74 -12.18
N GLU A 96 6.16 6.47 -11.92
CA GLU A 96 5.63 5.35 -12.69
C GLU A 96 4.12 5.17 -12.52
N LEU A 97 3.63 5.28 -11.29
CA LEU A 97 2.23 5.01 -10.96
C LEU A 97 1.28 6.12 -11.40
N VAL A 98 1.68 7.39 -11.26
CA VAL A 98 0.79 8.55 -11.42
C VAL A 98 1.35 9.66 -12.29
N GLY A 99 2.56 9.52 -12.81
CA GLY A 99 3.19 10.46 -13.74
C GLY A 99 3.95 11.62 -13.09
N PHE A 100 3.98 11.72 -11.77
CA PHE A 100 4.79 12.69 -11.03
C PHE A 100 5.16 12.15 -9.66
N GLY A 101 6.20 12.73 -9.04
CA GLY A 101 6.71 12.22 -7.76
C GLY A 101 6.88 13.31 -6.70
N ILE A 102 6.68 12.93 -5.46
CA ILE A 102 6.90 13.74 -4.27
C ILE A 102 7.82 12.96 -3.33
N GLU A 103 8.88 13.62 -2.83
CA GLU A 103 9.81 13.01 -1.87
C GLU A 103 9.21 13.02 -0.48
N ARG A 104 8.61 11.90 -0.07
CA ARG A 104 8.05 11.66 1.26
C ARG A 104 8.19 10.18 1.60
N GLU A 105 8.39 9.88 2.88
CA GLU A 105 8.56 8.50 3.36
C GLU A 105 7.27 7.69 3.37
N VAL A 106 6.12 8.37 3.38
CA VAL A 106 4.81 7.74 3.41
C VAL A 106 3.89 8.42 2.40
N VAL A 107 3.31 7.62 1.52
CA VAL A 107 2.38 8.09 0.48
C VAL A 107 1.14 7.20 0.47
N ALA A 108 -0.04 7.83 0.42
CA ALA A 108 -1.30 7.14 0.18
C ALA A 108 -1.96 7.71 -1.08
N ILE A 109 -2.28 6.83 -2.02
CA ILE A 109 -2.95 7.19 -3.28
C ILE A 109 -4.28 6.44 -3.30
N THR A 110 -5.39 7.16 -3.39
CA THR A 110 -6.73 6.59 -3.53
C THR A 110 -7.31 6.89 -4.91
N ASN A 111 -8.27 6.08 -5.35
CA ASN A 111 -8.86 6.16 -6.69
C ASN A 111 -7.80 6.13 -7.81
N ILE A 112 -6.88 5.19 -7.74
CA ILE A 112 -5.70 5.14 -8.61
C ILE A 112 -6.06 5.07 -10.10
N HIS A 113 -7.18 4.43 -10.44
CA HIS A 113 -7.64 4.24 -11.82
C HIS A 113 -8.46 5.41 -12.38
N ASP A 114 -8.89 6.34 -11.53
CA ASP A 114 -9.67 7.51 -11.92
C ASP A 114 -8.90 8.80 -11.61
N SER A 115 -8.21 9.33 -12.61
CA SER A 115 -7.38 10.53 -12.44
C SER A 115 -8.17 11.76 -12.00
N SER A 116 -9.48 11.82 -12.27
CA SER A 116 -10.33 12.94 -11.87
C SER A 116 -10.71 12.90 -10.38
N LYS A 117 -10.69 11.72 -9.77
CA LYS A 117 -11.02 11.50 -8.36
C LYS A 117 -9.81 11.13 -7.51
N ARG A 118 -8.65 10.91 -8.13
CA ARG A 118 -7.43 10.53 -7.45
C ARG A 118 -7.06 11.53 -6.38
N GLN A 119 -6.78 11.00 -5.17
CA GLN A 119 -6.25 11.79 -4.06
C GLN A 119 -4.87 11.24 -3.70
N ILE A 120 -3.94 12.15 -3.45
CA ILE A 120 -2.58 11.80 -3.05
C ILE A 120 -2.30 12.52 -1.73
N ASN A 121 -2.07 11.74 -0.69
CA ASN A 121 -1.73 12.23 0.64
C ASN A 121 -0.33 11.77 0.98
N THR A 122 0.51 12.67 1.42
CA THR A 122 1.91 12.38 1.74
C THR A 122 2.23 12.81 3.16
N TYR A 123 3.03 12.01 3.83
CA TYR A 123 3.44 12.25 5.21
C TYR A 123 4.94 12.04 5.36
N SER A 124 5.57 12.87 6.18
CA SER A 124 6.91 12.59 6.68
C SER A 124 6.79 11.71 7.92
N LYS A 125 7.56 10.64 7.97
CA LYS A 125 7.70 9.84 9.18
C LYS A 125 8.58 10.62 10.15
N GLY A 126 7.98 11.33 11.08
CA GLY A 126 8.73 12.01 12.12
C GLY A 126 9.49 11.00 12.99
N ASP A 127 10.64 11.37 13.51
CA ASP A 127 11.53 10.50 14.32
C ASP A 127 10.84 9.84 15.53
N LYS A 128 9.68 10.38 15.95
CA LYS A 128 8.89 9.90 17.10
C LYS A 128 7.56 9.26 16.71
N ALA A 129 7.23 9.18 15.42
CA ALA A 129 5.99 8.54 14.99
C ALA A 129 6.17 7.02 14.96
N GLY A 130 5.49 6.31 15.85
CA GLY A 130 5.41 4.85 15.82
C GLY A 130 4.69 4.35 14.57
N ASN A 131 4.93 3.11 14.19
CA ASN A 131 4.29 2.47 13.06
C ASN A 131 2.76 2.41 13.22
N ASP A 132 2.27 2.26 14.44
CA ASP A 132 0.86 2.30 14.83
C ASP A 132 0.17 3.60 14.44
N LYS A 133 0.81 4.73 14.70
CA LYS A 133 0.28 6.05 14.32
C LYS A 133 0.26 6.27 12.82
N VAL A 134 1.33 5.87 12.14
CA VAL A 134 1.41 5.94 10.67
C VAL A 134 0.32 5.08 10.05
N ALA A 135 0.15 3.85 10.50
CA ALA A 135 -0.89 2.94 10.04
C ALA A 135 -2.30 3.49 10.27
N ALA A 136 -2.56 4.05 11.46
CA ALA A 136 -3.87 4.64 11.79
C ALA A 136 -4.21 5.81 10.86
N VAL A 137 -3.26 6.71 10.60
CA VAL A 137 -3.44 7.85 9.67
C VAL A 137 -3.70 7.37 8.25
N LEU A 138 -2.96 6.37 7.78
CA LEU A 138 -3.15 5.79 6.45
C LEU A 138 -4.53 5.17 6.29
N MET A 139 -4.96 4.34 7.24
CA MET A 139 -6.27 3.70 7.22
C MET A 139 -7.42 4.70 7.27
N ASP A 140 -7.31 5.74 8.11
CA ASP A 140 -8.29 6.83 8.18
C ASP A 140 -8.34 7.64 6.87
N THR A 141 -7.18 7.96 6.29
CA THR A 141 -7.09 8.66 5.00
C THR A 141 -7.79 7.88 3.89
N ILE A 142 -7.51 6.58 3.78
CA ILE A 142 -8.12 5.73 2.76
C ILE A 142 -9.64 5.63 2.99
N ALA A 143 -10.09 5.44 4.22
CA ALA A 143 -11.50 5.31 4.54
C ALA A 143 -12.33 6.57 4.19
N ARG A 144 -11.73 7.76 4.25
CA ARG A 144 -12.41 9.02 3.90
C ARG A 144 -12.64 9.20 2.40
N HIS A 145 -11.91 8.48 1.55
CA HIS A 145 -11.92 8.64 0.10
C HIS A 145 -12.53 7.44 -0.64
N LEU A 146 -13.19 6.55 0.09
CA LEU A 146 -13.99 5.43 -0.44
C LEU A 146 -15.42 5.87 -0.70
#